data_1768e97be6b839e26e6759cfa3855012
#
_entry.id   1768e97be6b839e26e6759cfa3855012
#
_cell.length_a   1.000
_cell.length_b   1.000
_cell.length_c   1.000
_cell.angle_alpha   90.00
_cell.angle_beta   90.00
_cell.angle_gamma   90.00
#
_symmetry.space_group_name_H-M   'P 1'
#
loop_
_entity.id
_entity.type
_entity.pdbx_description
1 polymer ?
#
loop_
_entity_poly.entity_id
_entity_poly.type
_entity_poly.pdbx_seq_one_letter_code
_entity_poly.pdbx_strand_id
1 'polypeptide(L)'
;MNRILGPGRWASRRLTPHRAVLLALLLLAAAAFVVSALDADFGYEPSDLLTWIVVAVVVSGAVTYLCAFIIRVPPNSDSWLITGLILFFVLPGGSAETAVATVALGSAAAAVSKYVLVWRRRLIINPAVAGAITCYAVAYAGADDVSYPFWWVAAKPLLIPMIVIGAVLVTVLREWPLIVGYFVGALGAIGYVQLDQGGQDLELWLTSSPMIFLAAIMLPEPLTSPATRVARVVYGVLVGAVLHCQQLVEITDSYTLEFTPEIALGIGCVFAFVVRLATRSARRVPLTDIRVDPLAENIFGVQGSVSSGAPPSYAPGQWASVSVPRWNRPLWQSSRRVFSFVSASRTAPVEFGFTVAGPPSPFKQDLIDGTASRAFIDNRGGGFVLRGRLLARSPVVLVAGGIGITPFVSMLRARLDSGVDLSNLTVVHIVRSDARRVYTDVLDAAAAAGARVEVVVSADGGVPKGLLSAGAHYFVSGAPTFVSDTSSSIRRLDPSTRLRPWRIHTDTFVGY
;
A
#
# COMPACT_ATOMS: atom_id res chain seq x y z
N MET A 1 5.64 -33.48 15.02
CA MET A 1 6.94 -33.18 14.42
C MET A 1 6.87 -31.78 13.83
N ASN A 2 7.37 -30.78 14.59
CA ASN A 2 7.28 -29.36 14.28
C ASN A 2 8.04 -29.00 12.98
N ARG A 3 7.34 -28.76 11.89
CA ARG A 3 7.93 -28.10 10.71
C ARG A 3 8.22 -26.64 11.08
N ILE A 4 9.48 -26.33 11.28
CA ILE A 4 10.01 -24.98 11.44
C ILE A 4 9.58 -24.18 10.19
N LEU A 5 8.63 -23.27 10.36
CA LEU A 5 8.19 -22.36 9.32
C LEU A 5 9.38 -21.44 8.97
N GLY A 6 9.80 -21.42 7.71
CA GLY A 6 10.88 -20.55 7.27
C GLY A 6 10.61 -19.07 7.61
N PRO A 7 11.67 -18.27 7.87
CA PRO A 7 11.57 -16.90 8.38
C PRO A 7 10.67 -15.96 7.55
N GLY A 8 10.56 -16.17 6.25
CA GLY A 8 9.65 -15.38 5.38
C GLY A 8 8.16 -15.59 5.62
N ARG A 9 7.74 -16.77 6.18
CA ARG A 9 6.33 -17.05 6.48
C ARG A 9 5.88 -16.46 7.82
N TRP A 10 6.82 -16.25 8.75
CA TRP A 10 6.53 -15.65 10.04
C TRP A 10 6.35 -14.12 9.94
N ALA A 11 7.18 -13.46 9.14
CA ALA A 11 7.14 -12.02 8.93
C ALA A 11 5.83 -11.56 8.27
N SER A 12 5.30 -12.31 7.29
CA SER A 12 4.07 -11.93 6.57
C SER A 12 2.78 -11.99 7.41
N ARG A 13 2.81 -12.62 8.57
CA ARG A 13 1.64 -12.75 9.46
C ARG A 13 1.43 -11.59 10.43
N ARG A 14 2.48 -10.77 10.72
CA ARG A 14 2.43 -9.76 11.79
C ARG A 14 2.82 -8.34 11.35
N LEU A 15 3.41 -8.17 10.16
CA LEU A 15 3.88 -6.86 9.69
C LEU A 15 2.82 -6.17 8.84
N THR A 16 2.32 -5.04 9.34
CA THR A 16 1.55 -4.10 8.50
C THR A 16 2.51 -3.44 7.48
N PRO A 17 2.02 -2.96 6.31
CA PRO A 17 2.87 -2.24 5.35
C PRO A 17 3.72 -1.13 5.97
N HIS A 18 3.16 -0.32 6.86
CA HIS A 18 3.89 0.74 7.56
C HIS A 18 5.01 0.20 8.46
N ARG A 19 4.76 -0.89 9.19
CA ARG A 19 5.79 -1.52 10.02
C ARG A 19 6.88 -2.19 9.19
N ALA A 20 6.55 -2.71 8.01
CA ALA A 20 7.55 -3.25 7.10
C ALA A 20 8.48 -2.14 6.58
N VAL A 21 7.92 -0.99 6.19
CA VAL A 21 8.71 0.19 5.79
C VAL A 21 9.56 0.71 6.96
N LEU A 22 8.98 0.83 8.16
CA LEU A 22 9.70 1.26 9.35
C LEU A 22 10.89 0.33 9.66
N LEU A 23 10.68 -0.98 9.63
CA LEU A 23 11.73 -1.95 9.85
C LEU A 23 12.83 -1.86 8.78
N ALA A 24 12.45 -1.69 7.51
CA ALA A 24 13.40 -1.52 6.42
C ALA A 24 14.28 -0.28 6.61
N LEU A 25 13.67 0.86 7.01
CA LEU A 25 14.40 2.10 7.29
C LEU A 25 15.35 1.95 8.50
N LEU A 26 14.89 1.28 9.57
CA LEU A 26 15.75 1.03 10.74
C LEU A 26 16.90 0.10 10.43
N LEU A 27 16.69 -0.95 9.62
CA LEU A 27 17.77 -1.84 9.17
C LEU A 27 18.76 -1.11 8.27
N LEU A 28 18.28 -0.23 7.39
CA LEU A 28 19.13 0.58 6.54
C LEU A 28 19.92 1.61 7.37
N ALA A 29 19.32 2.22 8.38
CA ALA A 29 20.01 3.11 9.32
C ALA A 29 21.10 2.34 10.10
N ALA A 30 20.80 1.15 10.61
CA ALA A 30 21.78 0.31 11.27
C ALA A 30 22.96 -0.05 10.32
N ALA A 31 22.66 -0.37 9.06
CA ALA A 31 23.70 -0.61 8.06
C ALA A 31 24.56 0.64 7.82
N ALA A 32 23.95 1.83 7.76
CA ALA A 32 24.70 3.09 7.61
C ALA A 32 25.63 3.36 8.78
N PHE A 33 25.20 3.13 10.02
CA PHE A 33 26.05 3.24 11.21
C PHE A 33 27.20 2.23 11.20
N VAL A 34 26.96 0.99 10.75
CA VAL A 34 28.00 -0.02 10.63
C VAL A 34 29.02 0.39 9.58
N VAL A 35 28.57 0.85 8.41
CA VAL A 35 29.45 1.34 7.35
C VAL A 35 30.26 2.53 7.83
N SER A 36 29.61 3.51 8.47
CA SER A 36 30.28 4.70 9.03
C SER A 36 31.35 4.36 10.06
N ALA A 37 31.17 3.28 10.84
CA ALA A 37 32.13 2.84 11.84
C ALA A 37 33.31 2.01 11.26
N LEU A 38 33.12 1.37 10.10
CA LEU A 38 34.09 0.45 9.52
C LEU A 38 34.82 0.99 8.29
N ASP A 39 34.22 1.96 7.60
CA ASP A 39 34.73 2.52 6.33
C ASP A 39 35.02 4.03 6.51
N ALA A 40 36.27 4.37 6.65
CA ALA A 40 36.72 5.77 6.81
C ALA A 40 36.45 6.62 5.54
N ASP A 41 36.36 5.97 4.37
CA ASP A 41 36.11 6.65 3.09
C ASP A 41 34.60 6.95 2.88
N PHE A 42 33.73 6.49 3.79
CA PHE A 42 32.29 6.76 3.72
C PHE A 42 31.96 8.25 3.85
N GLY A 43 32.81 9.01 4.53
CA GLY A 43 32.73 10.48 4.63
C GLY A 43 31.66 11.02 5.62
N TYR A 44 31.03 10.14 6.40
CA TYR A 44 30.08 10.52 7.44
C TYR A 44 30.44 9.87 8.76
N GLU A 45 30.63 10.67 9.80
CA GLU A 45 30.94 10.15 11.13
C GLU A 45 29.69 9.60 11.84
N PRO A 46 29.82 8.57 12.71
CA PRO A 46 28.71 8.06 13.49
C PRO A 46 28.01 9.11 14.34
N SER A 47 28.75 10.12 14.83
CA SER A 47 28.26 11.27 15.57
C SER A 47 27.31 12.15 14.75
N ASP A 48 27.64 12.36 13.46
CA ASP A 48 26.82 13.14 12.54
C ASP A 48 25.51 12.40 12.23
N LEU A 49 25.63 11.11 11.90
CA LEU A 49 24.47 10.26 11.66
C LEU A 49 23.52 10.23 12.88
N LEU A 50 24.08 10.14 14.10
CA LEU A 50 23.29 10.17 15.33
C LEU A 50 22.59 11.51 15.50
N THR A 51 23.27 12.61 15.26
CA THR A 51 22.70 13.96 15.35
C THR A 51 21.57 14.14 14.35
N TRP A 52 21.77 13.78 13.10
CA TRP A 52 20.78 13.93 12.03
C TRP A 52 19.53 13.07 12.27
N ILE A 53 19.70 11.81 12.68
CA ILE A 53 18.54 10.93 12.94
C ILE A 53 17.75 11.41 14.16
N VAL A 54 18.42 11.88 15.20
CA VAL A 54 17.76 12.43 16.40
C VAL A 54 16.98 13.69 16.04
N VAL A 55 17.59 14.65 15.34
CA VAL A 55 16.93 15.88 14.89
C VAL A 55 15.74 15.56 14.00
N ALA A 56 15.92 14.71 13.00
CA ALA A 56 14.84 14.31 12.07
C ALA A 56 13.62 13.73 12.82
N VAL A 57 13.87 12.79 13.72
CA VAL A 57 12.83 12.08 14.46
C VAL A 57 12.16 13.01 15.49
N VAL A 58 12.95 13.74 16.27
CA VAL A 58 12.42 14.63 17.33
C VAL A 58 11.60 15.77 16.72
N VAL A 59 12.11 16.43 15.68
CA VAL A 59 11.39 17.56 15.04
C VAL A 59 10.14 17.06 14.32
N SER A 60 10.22 15.97 13.54
CA SER A 60 9.04 15.37 12.91
C SER A 60 7.97 15.00 13.93
N GLY A 61 8.36 14.42 15.06
CA GLY A 61 7.46 14.07 16.15
C GLY A 61 6.85 15.31 16.80
N ALA A 62 7.68 16.21 17.33
CA ALA A 62 7.24 17.41 18.05
C ALA A 62 6.28 18.27 17.22
N VAL A 63 6.61 18.55 15.95
CA VAL A 63 5.77 19.34 15.06
C VAL A 63 4.47 18.59 14.69
N THR A 64 4.53 17.26 14.47
CA THR A 64 3.32 16.47 14.23
C THR A 64 2.36 16.52 15.41
N TYR A 65 2.85 16.39 16.66
CA TYR A 65 2.02 16.47 17.86
C TYR A 65 1.48 17.88 18.09
N LEU A 66 2.29 18.91 17.84
CA LEU A 66 1.86 20.31 17.95
C LEU A 66 0.73 20.60 16.95
N CYS A 67 0.89 20.24 15.67
CA CYS A 67 -0.16 20.41 14.65
C CYS A 67 -1.43 19.61 15.01
N ALA A 68 -1.27 18.37 15.45
CA ALA A 68 -2.38 17.52 15.89
C ALA A 68 -3.16 18.14 17.05
N PHE A 69 -2.46 18.73 18.01
CA PHE A 69 -3.06 19.45 19.16
C PHE A 69 -3.84 20.70 18.69
N ILE A 70 -3.23 21.52 17.83
CA ILE A 70 -3.85 22.76 17.32
C ILE A 70 -5.11 22.44 16.51
N ILE A 71 -5.03 21.45 15.62
CA ILE A 71 -6.12 21.09 14.69
C ILE A 71 -7.13 20.12 15.34
N ARG A 72 -6.82 19.63 16.53
CA ARG A 72 -7.64 18.66 17.29
C ARG A 72 -7.90 17.36 16.52
N VAL A 73 -6.88 16.81 15.88
CA VAL A 73 -6.92 15.54 15.14
C VAL A 73 -5.92 14.57 15.77
N PRO A 74 -6.27 13.30 16.03
CA PRO A 74 -5.33 12.36 16.61
C PRO A 74 -4.14 12.14 15.66
N PRO A 75 -2.88 12.25 16.13
CA PRO A 75 -1.69 12.02 15.34
C PRO A 75 -1.58 10.53 14.95
N ASN A 76 -0.99 10.26 13.80
CA ASN A 76 -0.69 8.88 13.39
C ASN A 76 0.73 8.52 13.85
N SER A 77 0.86 7.60 14.79
CA SER A 77 2.12 7.27 15.47
C SER A 77 3.23 6.76 14.54
N ASP A 78 2.90 5.94 13.55
CA ASP A 78 3.92 5.33 12.70
C ASP A 78 4.37 6.28 11.57
N SER A 79 3.53 7.23 11.17
CA SER A 79 3.77 8.09 10.01
C SER A 79 4.83 9.17 10.26
N TRP A 80 4.91 9.77 11.46
CA TRP A 80 5.90 10.80 11.73
C TRP A 80 7.31 10.20 11.85
N LEU A 81 7.43 9.01 12.43
CA LEU A 81 8.70 8.31 12.57
C LEU A 81 9.25 7.86 11.20
N ILE A 82 8.40 7.28 10.35
CA ILE A 82 8.78 6.93 8.97
C ILE A 82 9.23 8.18 8.20
N THR A 83 8.49 9.28 8.33
CA THR A 83 8.85 10.54 7.64
C THR A 83 10.20 11.07 8.12
N GLY A 84 10.44 11.10 9.43
CA GLY A 84 11.73 11.53 9.99
C GLY A 84 12.89 10.65 9.50
N LEU A 85 12.72 9.32 9.50
CA LEU A 85 13.74 8.39 9.00
C LEU A 85 14.02 8.55 7.50
N ILE A 86 12.99 8.82 6.68
CA ILE A 86 13.21 9.11 5.25
C ILE A 86 14.03 10.40 5.10
N LEU A 87 13.67 11.46 5.84
CA LEU A 87 14.36 12.74 5.74
C LEU A 87 15.80 12.68 6.26
N PHE A 88 16.08 11.83 7.26
CA PHE A 88 17.45 11.50 7.66
C PHE A 88 18.31 11.01 6.48
N PHE A 89 17.77 10.19 5.60
CA PHE A 89 18.48 9.66 4.43
C PHE A 89 18.54 10.63 3.25
N VAL A 90 17.67 11.61 3.20
CA VAL A 90 17.47 12.48 2.01
C VAL A 90 18.10 13.85 2.20
N LEU A 91 18.02 14.45 3.38
CA LEU A 91 18.30 15.87 3.56
C LEU A 91 19.76 16.22 3.89
N PRO A 92 20.47 15.51 4.80
CA PRO A 92 21.77 15.98 5.26
C PRO A 92 22.77 16.19 4.11
N GLY A 93 23.38 17.35 4.12
CA GLY A 93 24.43 17.76 3.18
C GLY A 93 25.10 19.06 3.65
N GLY A 94 26.29 19.38 3.15
CA GLY A 94 27.04 20.56 3.51
C GLY A 94 27.81 20.44 4.85
N SER A 95 28.00 21.54 5.55
CA SER A 95 28.63 21.56 6.88
C SER A 95 27.71 20.92 7.94
N ALA A 96 28.29 20.58 9.11
CA ALA A 96 27.52 19.99 10.21
C ALA A 96 26.34 20.88 10.64
N GLU A 97 26.54 22.19 10.73
CA GLU A 97 25.50 23.17 11.12
C GLU A 97 24.43 23.27 10.05
N THR A 98 24.81 23.39 8.78
CA THR A 98 23.90 23.46 7.63
C THR A 98 23.06 22.18 7.51
N ALA A 99 23.67 21.01 7.73
CA ALA A 99 22.97 19.72 7.71
C ALA A 99 21.89 19.65 8.81
N VAL A 100 22.20 20.08 10.04
CA VAL A 100 21.24 20.09 11.15
C VAL A 100 20.09 21.05 10.86
N ALA A 101 20.35 22.25 10.37
CA ALA A 101 19.32 23.23 10.01
C ALA A 101 18.42 22.71 8.89
N THR A 102 19.02 22.12 7.85
CA THR A 102 18.29 21.50 6.73
C THR A 102 17.38 20.38 7.18
N VAL A 103 17.87 19.46 8.01
CA VAL A 103 17.10 18.34 8.56
C VAL A 103 15.95 18.85 9.44
N ALA A 104 16.21 19.86 10.29
CA ALA A 104 15.18 20.44 11.15
C ALA A 104 14.08 21.13 10.32
N LEU A 105 14.45 21.97 9.36
CA LEU A 105 13.51 22.66 8.46
C LEU A 105 12.65 21.67 7.67
N GLY A 106 13.27 20.72 6.99
CA GLY A 106 12.57 19.74 6.16
C GLY A 106 11.66 18.83 6.98
N SER A 107 12.10 18.42 8.17
CA SER A 107 11.29 17.62 9.09
C SER A 107 10.08 18.39 9.62
N ALA A 108 10.23 19.67 9.93
CA ALA A 108 9.14 20.53 10.33
C ALA A 108 8.15 20.77 9.18
N ALA A 109 8.66 21.10 7.98
CA ALA A 109 7.84 21.29 6.80
C ALA A 109 7.06 20.03 6.39
N ALA A 110 7.71 18.87 6.45
CA ALA A 110 7.06 17.57 6.20
C ALA A 110 5.94 17.28 7.22
N ALA A 111 6.16 17.57 8.48
CA ALA A 111 5.15 17.39 9.52
C ALA A 111 3.95 18.33 9.31
N VAL A 112 4.17 19.60 9.01
CA VAL A 112 3.14 20.60 8.71
C VAL A 112 2.36 20.24 7.43
N SER A 113 3.03 19.74 6.39
CA SER A 113 2.41 19.37 5.11
C SER A 113 1.29 18.34 5.27
N LYS A 114 1.37 17.46 6.26
CA LYS A 114 0.34 16.46 6.58
C LYS A 114 -1.01 17.08 6.97
N TYR A 115 -1.01 18.34 7.33
CA TYR A 115 -2.20 19.08 7.76
C TYR A 115 -2.60 20.19 6.79
N VAL A 116 -1.64 20.77 6.07
CA VAL A 116 -1.85 21.88 5.14
C VAL A 116 -2.04 21.38 3.70
N LEU A 117 -1.18 20.45 3.22
CA LEU A 117 -1.27 19.90 1.86
C LEU A 117 -2.24 18.72 1.79
N VAL A 118 -3.46 18.96 2.25
CA VAL A 118 -4.52 17.96 2.38
C VAL A 118 -5.79 18.45 1.67
N TRP A 119 -6.29 17.65 0.75
CA TRP A 119 -7.59 17.88 0.11
C TRP A 119 -8.59 16.83 0.56
N ARG A 120 -9.69 17.24 1.16
CA ARG A 120 -10.72 16.31 1.69
C ARG A 120 -10.13 15.20 2.59
N ARG A 121 -9.20 15.58 3.48
CA ARG A 121 -8.47 14.71 4.41
C ARG A 121 -7.57 13.67 3.73
N ARG A 122 -7.06 13.96 2.53
CA ARG A 122 -6.09 13.12 1.81
C ARG A 122 -4.87 13.93 1.46
N LEU A 123 -3.72 13.31 1.62
CA LEU A 123 -2.45 13.89 1.21
C LEU A 123 -2.43 14.09 -0.30
N ILE A 124 -2.02 15.27 -0.73
CA ILE A 124 -1.76 15.61 -2.14
C ILE A 124 -0.37 15.13 -2.50
N ILE A 125 0.61 15.43 -1.64
CA ILE A 125 2.04 15.13 -1.83
C ILE A 125 2.52 14.28 -0.66
N ASN A 126 3.52 13.43 -0.90
CA ASN A 126 4.22 12.69 0.14
C ASN A 126 4.87 13.69 1.11
N PRO A 127 4.67 13.56 2.44
CA PRO A 127 5.21 14.51 3.41
C PRO A 127 6.73 14.67 3.35
N ALA A 128 7.48 13.59 3.15
CA ALA A 128 8.94 13.68 3.02
C ALA A 128 9.36 14.46 1.78
N VAL A 129 8.63 14.28 0.67
CA VAL A 129 8.82 15.07 -0.55
C VAL A 129 8.51 16.55 -0.31
N ALA A 130 7.44 16.86 0.40
CA ALA A 130 7.12 18.26 0.75
C ALA A 130 8.23 18.91 1.59
N GLY A 131 8.81 18.16 2.55
CA GLY A 131 9.97 18.62 3.32
C GLY A 131 11.20 18.86 2.46
N ALA A 132 11.53 17.92 1.57
CA ALA A 132 12.67 18.03 0.66
C ALA A 132 12.50 19.20 -0.34
N ILE A 133 11.32 19.36 -0.95
CA ILE A 133 11.01 20.50 -1.84
C ILE A 133 11.12 21.84 -1.07
N THR A 134 10.73 21.88 0.21
CA THR A 134 10.88 23.11 1.01
C THR A 134 12.35 23.46 1.20
N CYS A 135 13.21 22.48 1.54
CA CYS A 135 14.65 22.71 1.65
C CYS A 135 15.26 23.13 0.30
N TYR A 136 14.88 22.46 -0.80
CA TYR A 136 15.29 22.84 -2.13
C TYR A 136 14.94 24.31 -2.45
N ALA A 137 13.69 24.70 -2.20
CA ALA A 137 13.23 26.07 -2.49
C ALA A 137 13.92 27.13 -1.62
N VAL A 138 14.19 26.82 -0.34
CA VAL A 138 14.87 27.74 0.59
C VAL A 138 16.35 27.90 0.22
N ALA A 139 17.05 26.81 -0.09
CA ALA A 139 18.43 26.84 -0.58
C ALA A 139 18.54 27.58 -1.93
N TYR A 140 17.59 27.33 -2.83
CA TYR A 140 17.50 28.00 -4.13
C TYR A 140 17.24 29.51 -4.01
N ALA A 141 16.54 29.93 -2.98
CA ALA A 141 16.32 31.33 -2.66
C ALA A 141 17.55 32.04 -2.05
N GLY A 142 18.68 31.33 -1.85
CA GLY A 142 19.94 31.87 -1.39
C GLY A 142 20.09 31.89 0.14
N ALA A 143 19.44 31.01 0.88
CA ALA A 143 19.66 30.85 2.32
C ALA A 143 20.93 30.02 2.55
N ASP A 144 21.97 30.62 3.12
CA ASP A 144 23.27 29.97 3.35
C ASP A 144 23.24 28.87 4.43
N ASP A 145 22.23 28.94 5.31
CA ASP A 145 22.07 28.00 6.43
C ASP A 145 21.33 26.69 6.04
N VAL A 146 20.84 26.58 4.80
CA VAL A 146 20.08 25.43 4.33
C VAL A 146 20.70 24.89 3.04
N SER A 147 21.00 23.59 3.03
CA SER A 147 21.50 22.90 1.83
C SER A 147 20.39 22.30 0.99
N TYR A 148 20.71 22.03 -0.28
CA TYR A 148 19.89 21.20 -1.13
C TYR A 148 19.77 19.78 -0.56
N PRO A 149 18.66 19.06 -0.83
CA PRO A 149 18.55 17.64 -0.48
C PRO A 149 19.69 16.85 -1.13
N PHE A 150 20.49 16.16 -0.34
CA PHE A 150 21.72 15.53 -0.83
C PHE A 150 21.54 14.05 -1.20
N TRP A 151 20.50 13.39 -0.68
CA TRP A 151 20.21 11.97 -0.93
C TRP A 151 21.41 11.06 -0.63
N TRP A 152 22.08 11.30 0.49
CA TRP A 152 23.30 10.59 0.88
C TRP A 152 23.14 9.07 1.01
N VAL A 153 21.90 8.57 1.10
CA VAL A 153 21.56 7.14 1.02
C VAL A 153 22.04 6.49 -0.28
N ALA A 154 22.29 7.28 -1.33
CA ALA A 154 22.85 6.82 -2.60
C ALA A 154 24.37 6.57 -2.55
N ALA A 155 25.01 6.76 -1.41
CA ALA A 155 26.43 6.48 -1.26
C ALA A 155 26.76 5.00 -1.57
N LYS A 156 27.81 4.77 -2.34
CA LYS A 156 28.23 3.47 -2.88
C LYS A 156 28.26 2.34 -1.83
N PRO A 157 28.77 2.54 -0.59
CA PRO A 157 28.79 1.49 0.43
C PRO A 157 27.39 1.03 0.88
N LEU A 158 26.35 1.86 0.72
CA LEU A 158 24.98 1.51 1.06
C LEU A 158 24.22 0.80 -0.07
N LEU A 159 24.79 0.69 -1.26
CA LEU A 159 24.11 0.13 -2.43
C LEU A 159 23.61 -1.31 -2.19
N ILE A 160 24.49 -2.19 -1.68
CA ILE A 160 24.14 -3.60 -1.44
C ILE A 160 23.06 -3.72 -0.34
N PRO A 161 23.21 -3.13 0.86
CA PRO A 161 22.14 -3.09 1.85
C PRO A 161 20.82 -2.58 1.29
N MET A 162 20.85 -1.51 0.52
CA MET A 162 19.67 -0.88 -0.06
C MET A 162 18.97 -1.78 -1.09
N ILE A 163 19.72 -2.47 -1.97
CA ILE A 163 19.17 -3.46 -2.93
C ILE A 163 18.49 -4.60 -2.17
N VAL A 164 19.17 -5.18 -1.18
CA VAL A 164 18.64 -6.35 -0.44
C VAL A 164 17.38 -5.97 0.34
N ILE A 165 17.46 -4.88 1.13
CA ILE A 165 16.33 -4.41 1.94
C ILE A 165 15.17 -3.98 1.05
N GLY A 166 15.45 -3.25 -0.04
CA GLY A 166 14.46 -2.80 -1.01
C GLY A 166 13.75 -3.96 -1.70
N ALA A 167 14.49 -4.97 -2.19
CA ALA A 167 13.91 -6.16 -2.83
C ALA A 167 13.01 -6.96 -1.87
N VAL A 168 13.43 -7.13 -0.62
CA VAL A 168 12.62 -7.76 0.42
C VAL A 168 11.34 -6.94 0.68
N LEU A 169 11.46 -5.63 0.84
CA LEU A 169 10.33 -4.73 1.09
C LEU A 169 9.32 -4.77 -0.05
N VAL A 170 9.78 -4.62 -1.30
CA VAL A 170 8.93 -4.66 -2.50
C VAL A 170 8.19 -6.00 -2.62
N THR A 171 8.87 -7.10 -2.28
CA THR A 171 8.26 -8.44 -2.28
C THR A 171 7.18 -8.57 -1.20
N VAL A 172 7.43 -8.05 0.00
CA VAL A 172 6.47 -8.03 1.12
C VAL A 172 5.25 -7.16 0.78
N LEU A 173 5.49 -5.98 0.19
CA LEU A 173 4.44 -5.06 -0.22
C LEU A 173 3.72 -5.49 -1.52
N ARG A 174 4.30 -6.41 -2.29
CA ARG A 174 3.78 -6.88 -3.60
C ARG A 174 3.67 -5.76 -4.64
N GLU A 175 4.60 -4.82 -4.63
CA GLU A 175 4.61 -3.64 -5.50
C GLU A 175 5.52 -3.79 -6.75
N TRP A 176 5.90 -5.01 -7.11
CA TRP A 176 6.73 -5.29 -8.29
C TRP A 176 6.24 -4.61 -9.59
N PRO A 177 4.92 -4.57 -9.91
CA PRO A 177 4.47 -3.89 -11.13
C PRO A 177 4.77 -2.40 -11.15
N LEU A 178 4.70 -1.73 -9.99
CA LEU A 178 5.07 -0.33 -9.83
C LEU A 178 6.56 -0.12 -10.06
N ILE A 179 7.38 -0.97 -9.44
CA ILE A 179 8.85 -0.89 -9.52
C ILE A 179 9.33 -1.18 -10.94
N VAL A 180 8.78 -2.19 -11.59
CA VAL A 180 9.08 -2.48 -13.00
C VAL A 180 8.71 -1.28 -13.88
N GLY A 181 7.55 -0.65 -13.66
CA GLY A 181 7.16 0.57 -14.35
C GLY A 181 8.20 1.69 -14.18
N TYR A 182 8.66 1.91 -12.94
CA TYR A 182 9.67 2.93 -12.66
C TYR A 182 10.98 2.67 -13.41
N PHE A 183 11.51 1.45 -13.36
CA PHE A 183 12.75 1.12 -14.07
C PHE A 183 12.59 1.17 -15.60
N VAL A 184 11.43 0.82 -16.12
CA VAL A 184 11.15 0.99 -17.57
C VAL A 184 11.20 2.47 -17.96
N GLY A 185 10.58 3.35 -17.17
CA GLY A 185 10.64 4.80 -17.40
C GLY A 185 12.06 5.36 -17.26
N ALA A 186 12.77 4.98 -16.20
CA ALA A 186 14.13 5.41 -15.92
C ALA A 186 15.10 4.97 -17.03
N LEU A 187 15.12 3.68 -17.37
CA LEU A 187 16.02 3.16 -18.42
C LEU A 187 15.67 3.70 -19.80
N GLY A 188 14.38 3.93 -20.06
CA GLY A 188 13.93 4.59 -21.30
C GLY A 188 14.47 6.01 -21.42
N ALA A 189 14.39 6.81 -20.35
CA ALA A 189 14.92 8.17 -20.31
C ALA A 189 16.45 8.20 -20.40
N ILE A 190 17.15 7.36 -19.61
CA ILE A 190 18.60 7.23 -19.68
C ILE A 190 19.06 6.85 -21.09
N GLY A 191 18.38 5.87 -21.72
CA GLY A 191 18.70 5.46 -23.08
C GLY A 191 18.48 6.57 -24.10
N TYR A 192 17.41 7.37 -23.94
CA TYR A 192 17.15 8.53 -24.79
C TYR A 192 18.27 9.58 -24.65
N VAL A 193 18.64 9.96 -23.41
CA VAL A 193 19.70 10.93 -23.14
C VAL A 193 21.05 10.45 -23.67
N GLN A 194 21.36 9.16 -23.54
CA GLN A 194 22.60 8.58 -24.09
C GLN A 194 22.68 8.66 -25.62
N LEU A 195 21.55 8.43 -26.31
CA LEU A 195 21.48 8.52 -27.76
C LEU A 195 21.58 9.96 -28.27
N ASP A 196 21.06 10.93 -27.53
CA ASP A 196 20.98 12.34 -27.93
C ASP A 196 22.24 13.14 -27.56
N GLN A 197 22.78 12.93 -26.37
CA GLN A 197 23.89 13.75 -25.80
C GLN A 197 25.23 13.03 -25.70
N GLY A 198 25.28 11.72 -25.91
CA GLY A 198 26.48 10.89 -25.84
C GLY A 198 27.02 10.66 -24.42
N GLY A 199 27.41 9.42 -24.14
CA GLY A 199 28.43 9.04 -23.17
C GLY A 199 28.25 9.45 -21.70
N GLN A 200 27.11 9.21 -21.08
CA GLN A 200 27.05 9.22 -19.62
C GLN A 200 27.45 7.85 -19.06
N ASP A 201 28.19 7.85 -17.95
CA ASP A 201 28.62 6.64 -17.28
C ASP A 201 27.42 5.93 -16.62
N LEU A 202 26.91 4.90 -17.28
CA LEU A 202 25.78 4.10 -16.80
C LEU A 202 26.11 3.45 -15.43
N GLU A 203 27.37 3.12 -15.18
CA GLU A 203 27.80 2.57 -13.88
C GLU A 203 27.61 3.61 -12.77
N LEU A 204 28.00 4.85 -13.00
CA LEU A 204 27.83 5.95 -12.06
C LEU A 204 26.33 6.16 -11.74
N TRP A 205 25.49 6.13 -12.76
CA TRP A 205 24.03 6.25 -12.59
C TRP A 205 23.43 5.15 -11.73
N LEU A 206 23.83 3.91 -11.96
CA LEU A 206 23.31 2.76 -11.22
C LEU A 206 23.84 2.69 -9.78
N THR A 207 25.06 3.17 -9.54
CA THR A 207 25.75 3.02 -8.24
C THR A 207 25.64 4.23 -7.33
N SER A 208 25.36 5.42 -7.87
CA SER A 208 25.32 6.69 -7.12
C SER A 208 23.98 7.42 -7.21
N SER A 209 22.98 6.82 -7.86
CA SER A 209 21.66 7.41 -7.96
C SER A 209 20.75 6.92 -6.82
N PRO A 210 19.86 7.77 -6.28
CA PRO A 210 18.87 7.38 -5.28
C PRO A 210 17.74 6.50 -5.82
N MET A 211 17.88 5.96 -7.04
CA MET A 211 16.89 5.19 -7.77
C MET A 211 16.22 4.08 -6.92
N ILE A 212 17.04 3.30 -6.23
CA ILE A 212 16.57 2.12 -5.50
C ILE A 212 15.83 2.54 -4.24
N PHE A 213 16.34 3.55 -3.51
CA PHE A 213 15.66 4.08 -2.33
C PHE A 213 14.32 4.73 -2.69
N LEU A 214 14.32 5.58 -3.72
CA LEU A 214 13.11 6.21 -4.23
C LEU A 214 12.08 5.17 -4.66
N ALA A 215 12.50 4.20 -5.49
CA ALA A 215 11.62 3.17 -6.02
C ALA A 215 11.05 2.24 -4.94
N ALA A 216 11.89 1.74 -4.03
CA ALA A 216 11.49 0.70 -3.08
C ALA A 216 10.79 1.26 -1.82
N ILE A 217 11.10 2.49 -1.39
CA ILE A 217 10.65 3.04 -0.12
C ILE A 217 9.65 4.17 -0.30
N MET A 218 9.94 5.17 -1.14
CA MET A 218 9.09 6.35 -1.23
C MET A 218 7.94 6.22 -2.24
N LEU A 219 8.20 5.58 -3.38
CA LEU A 219 7.24 5.43 -4.47
C LEU A 219 6.02 4.56 -4.09
N PRO A 220 6.17 3.44 -3.33
CA PRO A 220 5.05 2.55 -2.98
C PRO A 220 4.14 3.09 -1.88
N GLU A 221 4.31 4.32 -1.38
CA GLU A 221 3.49 4.85 -0.29
C GLU A 221 1.99 4.82 -0.63
N PRO A 222 1.15 4.08 0.14
CA PRO A 222 -0.25 3.86 -0.23
C PRO A 222 -1.12 5.12 -0.19
N LEU A 223 -0.71 6.16 0.55
CA LEU A 223 -1.49 7.40 0.70
C LEU A 223 -1.31 8.35 -0.49
N THR A 224 -0.20 8.26 -1.20
CA THR A 224 0.15 9.16 -2.31
C THR A 224 0.28 8.45 -3.66
N SER A 225 0.33 7.11 -3.71
CA SER A 225 0.32 6.33 -4.95
C SER A 225 -1.10 6.06 -5.47
N PRO A 226 -1.31 5.78 -6.77
CA PRO A 226 -2.62 5.46 -7.34
C PRO A 226 -3.21 4.15 -6.80
N ALA A 227 -4.55 4.03 -6.83
CA ALA A 227 -5.25 2.87 -6.27
C ALA A 227 -5.30 1.64 -7.21
N THR A 228 -5.16 1.83 -8.52
CA THR A 228 -5.28 0.75 -9.51
C THR A 228 -3.92 0.29 -10.03
N ARG A 229 -3.77 -0.99 -10.39
CA ARG A 229 -2.50 -1.54 -10.90
C ARG A 229 -1.99 -0.80 -12.13
N VAL A 230 -2.88 -0.51 -13.10
CA VAL A 230 -2.48 0.19 -14.33
C VAL A 230 -1.98 1.60 -14.02
N ALA A 231 -2.73 2.34 -13.20
CA ALA A 231 -2.31 3.70 -12.82
C ALA A 231 -1.00 3.70 -12.00
N ARG A 232 -0.71 2.63 -11.21
CA ARG A 232 0.57 2.47 -10.52
C ARG A 232 1.73 2.25 -11.48
N VAL A 233 1.54 1.44 -12.51
CA VAL A 233 2.58 1.25 -13.54
C VAL A 233 2.86 2.56 -14.27
N VAL A 234 1.81 3.27 -14.70
CA VAL A 234 1.95 4.58 -15.37
C VAL A 234 2.62 5.61 -14.45
N TYR A 235 2.25 5.63 -13.17
CA TYR A 235 2.89 6.47 -12.15
C TYR A 235 4.38 6.14 -11.99
N GLY A 236 4.73 4.85 -11.96
CA GLY A 236 6.13 4.42 -11.92
C GLY A 236 6.89 4.89 -13.15
N VAL A 237 6.36 4.62 -14.35
CA VAL A 237 6.97 5.08 -15.62
C VAL A 237 7.18 6.59 -15.64
N LEU A 238 6.16 7.36 -15.22
CA LEU A 238 6.23 8.81 -15.17
C LEU A 238 7.36 9.30 -14.26
N VAL A 239 7.40 8.82 -13.00
CA VAL A 239 8.43 9.26 -12.04
C VAL A 239 9.83 8.84 -12.49
N GLY A 240 9.98 7.61 -13.00
CA GLY A 240 11.27 7.13 -13.52
C GLY A 240 11.74 7.93 -14.73
N ALA A 241 10.85 8.25 -15.67
CA ALA A 241 11.20 9.05 -16.85
C ALA A 241 11.56 10.49 -16.47
N VAL A 242 10.74 11.16 -15.64
CA VAL A 242 10.97 12.55 -15.24
C VAL A 242 12.28 12.72 -14.49
N LEU A 243 12.59 11.79 -13.55
CA LEU A 243 13.86 11.87 -12.80
C LEU A 243 15.09 11.75 -13.70
N HIS A 244 15.01 10.95 -14.75
CA HIS A 244 16.18 10.60 -15.56
C HIS A 244 16.21 11.27 -16.95
N CYS A 245 15.24 12.15 -17.26
CA CYS A 245 15.26 12.87 -18.53
C CYS A 245 16.31 13.98 -18.63
N GLN A 246 16.92 14.38 -17.50
CA GLN A 246 17.97 15.40 -17.39
C GLN A 246 17.63 16.73 -18.07
N GLN A 247 16.37 17.04 -18.19
CA GLN A 247 15.97 18.30 -18.79
C GLN A 247 15.93 19.41 -17.74
N LEU A 248 16.55 20.53 -18.10
CA LEU A 248 16.40 21.79 -17.39
C LEU A 248 15.21 22.53 -18.00
N VAL A 249 14.28 22.94 -17.18
CA VAL A 249 13.17 23.79 -17.63
C VAL A 249 13.48 25.22 -17.21
N GLU A 250 13.77 26.05 -18.19
CA GLU A 250 13.90 27.48 -17.99
C GLU A 250 12.53 28.07 -17.67
N ILE A 251 12.35 28.56 -16.43
CA ILE A 251 11.12 29.23 -16.01
C ILE A 251 11.18 30.71 -16.34
N THR A 252 12.36 31.29 -16.18
CA THR A 252 12.71 32.66 -16.58
C THR A 252 14.19 32.72 -16.94
N ASP A 253 14.69 33.83 -17.52
CA ASP A 253 16.11 34.03 -17.85
C ASP A 253 17.06 33.81 -16.65
N SER A 254 16.56 33.88 -15.44
CA SER A 254 17.32 33.72 -14.20
C SER A 254 16.98 32.41 -13.41
N TYR A 255 15.98 31.67 -13.86
CA TYR A 255 15.48 30.52 -13.09
C TYR A 255 15.33 29.28 -13.96
N THR A 256 16.14 28.27 -13.66
CA THR A 256 16.07 26.93 -14.25
C THR A 256 15.59 25.92 -13.20
N LEU A 257 14.62 25.08 -13.56
CA LEU A 257 14.13 23.98 -12.73
C LEU A 257 14.82 22.68 -13.14
N GLU A 258 15.57 22.09 -12.24
CA GLU A 258 16.15 20.77 -12.40
C GLU A 258 15.18 19.69 -11.87
N PHE A 259 15.02 18.59 -12.59
CA PHE A 259 14.18 17.48 -12.16
C PHE A 259 14.88 16.59 -11.14
N THR A 260 14.99 17.07 -9.92
CA THR A 260 15.53 16.32 -8.77
C THR A 260 14.56 15.20 -8.33
N PRO A 261 15.01 14.21 -7.53
CA PRO A 261 14.17 13.11 -7.07
C PRO A 261 12.90 13.55 -6.35
N GLU A 262 12.97 14.60 -5.53
CA GLU A 262 11.81 15.17 -4.82
C GLU A 262 10.82 15.82 -5.78
N ILE A 263 11.28 16.52 -6.82
CA ILE A 263 10.43 17.14 -7.83
C ILE A 263 9.76 16.05 -8.68
N ALA A 264 10.51 15.07 -9.14
CA ALA A 264 9.99 13.96 -9.93
C ALA A 264 8.89 13.19 -9.17
N LEU A 265 9.14 12.86 -7.89
CA LEU A 265 8.15 12.21 -7.05
C LEU A 265 6.97 13.12 -6.71
N GLY A 266 7.20 14.44 -6.55
CA GLY A 266 6.16 15.44 -6.39
C GLY A 266 5.20 15.47 -7.57
N ILE A 267 5.72 15.50 -8.81
CA ILE A 267 4.93 15.39 -10.05
C ILE A 267 4.13 14.09 -10.08
N GLY A 268 4.76 12.97 -9.71
CA GLY A 268 4.07 11.69 -9.56
C GLY A 268 2.92 11.74 -8.55
N CYS A 269 3.11 12.35 -7.38
CA CYS A 269 2.07 12.50 -6.38
C CYS A 269 0.88 13.34 -6.90
N VAL A 270 1.15 14.43 -7.63
CA VAL A 270 0.12 15.24 -8.28
C VAL A 270 -0.65 14.41 -9.32
N PHE A 271 0.05 13.67 -10.17
CA PHE A 271 -0.59 12.73 -11.10
C PHE A 271 -1.50 11.73 -10.38
N ALA A 272 -0.99 11.08 -9.32
CA ALA A 272 -1.77 10.14 -8.53
C ALA A 272 -3.00 10.79 -7.89
N PHE A 273 -2.88 12.04 -7.43
CA PHE A 273 -3.97 12.82 -6.88
C PHE A 273 -5.04 13.13 -7.93
N VAL A 274 -4.64 13.58 -9.13
CA VAL A 274 -5.55 13.85 -10.26
C VAL A 274 -6.30 12.58 -10.69
N VAL A 275 -5.59 11.45 -10.82
CA VAL A 275 -6.21 10.15 -11.14
C VAL A 275 -7.25 9.76 -10.08
N ARG A 276 -6.97 10.00 -8.80
CA ARG A 276 -7.93 9.73 -7.71
C ARG A 276 -9.15 10.64 -7.78
N LEU A 277 -8.98 11.91 -8.15
CA LEU A 277 -10.11 12.83 -8.35
C LEU A 277 -10.98 12.38 -9.53
N ALA A 278 -10.36 12.06 -10.67
CA ALA A 278 -11.06 11.61 -11.87
C ALA A 278 -11.84 10.31 -11.64
N THR A 279 -11.27 9.35 -10.91
CA THR A 279 -11.92 8.07 -10.60
C THR A 279 -12.95 8.16 -9.48
N ARG A 280 -13.19 9.34 -8.91
CA ARG A 280 -14.07 9.58 -7.75
C ARG A 280 -13.76 8.69 -6.54
N SER A 281 -12.64 7.98 -6.54
CA SER A 281 -12.20 7.15 -5.40
C SER A 281 -11.81 8.00 -4.18
N ALA A 282 -11.66 9.30 -4.40
CA ALA A 282 -11.21 10.27 -3.40
C ALA A 282 -12.30 10.73 -2.41
N ARG A 283 -13.57 10.37 -2.61
CA ARG A 283 -14.65 10.84 -1.73
C ARG A 283 -14.72 9.97 -0.49
N ARG A 284 -14.44 10.56 0.68
CA ARG A 284 -14.71 9.94 1.98
C ARG A 284 -16.23 9.81 2.15
N VAL A 285 -16.69 8.61 2.47
CA VAL A 285 -18.11 8.32 2.62
C VAL A 285 -18.41 8.11 4.10
N PRO A 286 -19.21 8.97 4.74
CA PRO A 286 -19.62 8.78 6.12
C PRO A 286 -20.68 7.67 6.19
N LEU A 287 -20.49 6.77 7.16
CA LEU A 287 -21.41 5.71 7.51
C LEU A 287 -22.02 6.00 8.89
N THR A 288 -23.33 5.92 8.97
CA THR A 288 -24.13 5.99 10.19
C THR A 288 -24.91 4.71 10.36
N ASP A 289 -25.64 4.60 11.47
CA ASP A 289 -26.50 3.44 11.77
C ASP A 289 -25.74 2.12 11.63
N ILE A 290 -24.55 2.09 12.22
CA ILE A 290 -23.67 0.94 12.14
C ILE A 290 -24.29 -0.19 12.95
N ARG A 291 -24.60 -1.30 12.28
CA ARG A 291 -25.06 -2.54 12.90
C ARG A 291 -24.02 -3.61 12.70
N VAL A 292 -23.81 -4.39 13.74
CA VAL A 292 -22.87 -5.52 13.71
C VAL A 292 -23.64 -6.76 14.16
N ASP A 293 -23.81 -7.69 13.24
CA ASP A 293 -24.55 -8.91 13.46
C ASP A 293 -23.59 -10.11 13.48
N PRO A 294 -23.73 -11.04 14.42
CA PRO A 294 -23.02 -12.31 14.37
C PRO A 294 -23.57 -13.14 13.21
N LEU A 295 -22.71 -13.46 12.23
CA LEU A 295 -23.07 -14.32 11.09
C LEU A 295 -22.80 -15.79 11.37
N ALA A 296 -21.77 -16.08 12.14
CA ALA A 296 -21.34 -17.43 12.52
C ALA A 296 -20.37 -17.34 13.70
N GLU A 297 -19.84 -18.50 14.15
CA GLU A 297 -18.86 -18.54 15.23
C GLU A 297 -17.63 -17.64 14.94
N ASN A 298 -17.46 -16.59 15.75
CA ASN A 298 -16.39 -15.59 15.62
C ASN A 298 -16.34 -14.85 14.26
N ILE A 299 -17.46 -14.82 13.53
CA ILE A 299 -17.61 -14.10 12.26
C ILE A 299 -18.76 -13.11 12.38
N PHE A 300 -18.48 -11.86 12.01
CA PHE A 300 -19.40 -10.73 12.15
C PHE A 300 -19.62 -10.04 10.81
N GLY A 301 -20.85 -9.68 10.53
CA GLY A 301 -21.26 -8.76 9.48
C GLY A 301 -21.34 -7.34 10.02
N VAL A 302 -20.95 -6.37 9.24
CA VAL A 302 -21.08 -4.94 9.54
C VAL A 302 -21.88 -4.29 8.44
N GLN A 303 -22.96 -3.63 8.81
CA GLN A 303 -23.80 -2.84 7.91
C GLN A 303 -23.74 -1.38 8.32
N GLY A 304 -23.72 -0.47 7.35
CA GLY A 304 -23.74 0.96 7.60
C GLY A 304 -24.51 1.71 6.52
N SER A 305 -25.35 2.64 6.95
CA SER A 305 -26.11 3.54 6.07
C SER A 305 -25.22 4.71 5.65
N VAL A 306 -25.36 5.15 4.40
CA VAL A 306 -24.65 6.32 3.92
C VAL A 306 -25.41 7.57 4.34
N SER A 307 -24.83 8.38 5.24
CA SER A 307 -25.52 9.53 5.83
C SER A 307 -25.71 10.72 4.89
N SER A 308 -24.95 10.79 3.80
CA SER A 308 -25.08 11.86 2.81
C SER A 308 -24.61 11.44 1.42
N GLY A 309 -25.43 11.68 0.41
CA GLY A 309 -25.14 11.39 -0.99
C GLY A 309 -25.45 9.95 -1.41
N ALA A 310 -25.09 9.60 -2.64
CA ALA A 310 -25.29 8.27 -3.17
C ALA A 310 -24.33 7.25 -2.55
N PRO A 311 -24.75 5.98 -2.41
CA PRO A 311 -23.85 4.89 -2.01
C PRO A 311 -22.58 4.83 -2.86
N PRO A 312 -21.46 4.38 -2.30
CA PRO A 312 -20.19 4.39 -3.01
C PRO A 312 -20.23 3.50 -4.25
N SER A 313 -19.73 4.01 -5.37
CA SER A 313 -19.54 3.20 -6.57
C SER A 313 -18.19 2.48 -6.48
N TYR A 314 -18.20 1.17 -6.64
CA TYR A 314 -17.00 0.31 -6.67
C TYR A 314 -17.26 -0.89 -7.60
N ALA A 315 -16.20 -1.55 -8.04
CA ALA A 315 -16.32 -2.81 -8.74
C ALA A 315 -16.46 -3.96 -7.72
N PRO A 316 -17.37 -4.92 -7.93
CA PRO A 316 -17.53 -6.08 -7.06
C PRO A 316 -16.22 -6.83 -6.87
N GLY A 317 -15.88 -7.14 -5.61
CA GLY A 317 -14.59 -7.71 -5.21
C GLY A 317 -13.53 -6.70 -4.79
N GLN A 318 -13.80 -5.40 -4.90
CA GLN A 318 -12.92 -4.36 -4.35
C GLN A 318 -13.03 -4.28 -2.83
N TRP A 319 -12.05 -3.58 -2.24
CA TRP A 319 -11.95 -3.33 -0.81
C TRP A 319 -12.20 -1.86 -0.45
N ALA A 320 -12.56 -1.62 0.80
CA ALA A 320 -12.62 -0.32 1.43
C ALA A 320 -11.66 -0.24 2.63
N SER A 321 -11.03 0.92 2.80
CA SER A 321 -10.38 1.29 4.05
C SER A 321 -11.40 1.99 4.94
N VAL A 322 -11.78 1.35 6.03
CA VAL A 322 -12.77 1.85 6.97
C VAL A 322 -12.09 2.39 8.22
N SER A 323 -12.44 3.58 8.67
CA SER A 323 -11.98 4.17 9.92
C SER A 323 -13.12 4.46 10.89
N VAL A 324 -12.84 4.22 12.18
CA VAL A 324 -13.71 4.57 13.30
C VAL A 324 -12.98 5.63 14.13
N PRO A 325 -13.37 6.91 14.07
CA PRO A 325 -12.69 7.96 14.81
C PRO A 325 -13.01 7.85 16.31
N ARG A 326 -11.98 7.83 17.14
CA ARG A 326 -12.06 7.92 18.59
C ARG A 326 -10.93 8.80 19.13
N TRP A 327 -11.26 9.73 20.02
CA TRP A 327 -10.32 10.68 20.63
C TRP A 327 -9.42 10.04 21.70
N ASN A 328 -9.90 8.99 22.39
CA ASN A 328 -9.26 8.41 23.57
C ASN A 328 -8.41 7.16 23.27
N ARG A 329 -8.00 6.93 22.04
CA ARG A 329 -7.14 5.78 21.73
C ARG A 329 -5.67 6.11 21.94
N PRO A 330 -4.90 5.18 22.52
CA PRO A 330 -3.45 5.27 22.52
C PRO A 330 -2.92 5.37 21.08
N LEU A 331 -1.84 6.13 20.90
CA LEU A 331 -1.28 6.49 19.60
C LEU A 331 -0.86 5.28 18.72
N TRP A 332 -0.52 4.16 19.37
CA TRP A 332 -0.13 2.91 18.71
C TRP A 332 -1.31 2.05 18.23
N GLN A 333 -2.55 2.45 18.50
CA GLN A 333 -3.75 1.72 18.06
C GLN A 333 -4.29 2.31 16.76
N SER A 334 -4.21 1.53 15.69
CA SER A 334 -4.78 1.94 14.40
C SER A 334 -6.30 2.05 14.47
N SER A 335 -6.82 3.21 14.07
CA SER A 335 -8.26 3.47 13.92
C SER A 335 -8.81 3.04 12.55
N ARG A 336 -8.02 2.37 11.72
CA ARG A 336 -8.34 2.03 10.34
C ARG A 336 -8.08 0.56 10.05
N ARG A 337 -9.00 -0.06 9.28
CA ARG A 337 -8.87 -1.43 8.76
C ARG A 337 -9.35 -1.49 7.32
N VAL A 338 -8.84 -2.47 6.57
CA VAL A 338 -9.27 -2.75 5.20
C VAL A 338 -10.23 -3.93 5.22
N PHE A 339 -11.35 -3.79 4.54
CA PHE A 339 -12.37 -4.82 4.38
C PHE A 339 -12.77 -4.94 2.92
N SER A 340 -13.01 -6.16 2.44
CA SER A 340 -13.65 -6.37 1.15
C SER A 340 -15.14 -6.05 1.26
N PHE A 341 -15.71 -5.39 0.25
CA PHE A 341 -17.14 -5.18 0.18
C PHE A 341 -17.90 -6.51 0.05
N VAL A 342 -18.99 -6.62 0.76
CA VAL A 342 -19.95 -7.73 0.68
C VAL A 342 -21.18 -7.33 -0.13
N SER A 343 -21.66 -6.08 0.03
CA SER A 343 -22.78 -5.55 -0.74
C SER A 343 -22.45 -5.40 -2.23
N ALA A 344 -23.48 -5.36 -3.08
CA ALA A 344 -23.31 -4.94 -4.46
C ALA A 344 -23.01 -3.43 -4.55
N SER A 345 -22.40 -3.00 -5.66
CA SER A 345 -22.07 -1.60 -5.89
C SER A 345 -23.34 -0.73 -5.95
N ARG A 346 -23.26 0.46 -5.35
CA ARG A 346 -24.35 1.44 -5.29
C ARG A 346 -25.60 0.99 -4.52
N THR A 347 -25.50 -0.08 -3.73
CA THR A 347 -26.57 -0.50 -2.83
C THR A 347 -26.39 0.07 -1.43
N ALA A 348 -27.49 0.21 -0.70
CA ALA A 348 -27.50 0.57 0.71
C ALA A 348 -28.32 -0.50 1.46
N PRO A 349 -27.91 -0.91 2.66
CA PRO A 349 -26.70 -0.49 3.38
C PRO A 349 -25.41 -1.01 2.73
N VAL A 350 -24.27 -0.38 3.08
CA VAL A 350 -22.94 -0.90 2.71
C VAL A 350 -22.57 -1.99 3.70
N GLU A 351 -22.11 -3.13 3.20
CA GLU A 351 -21.83 -4.30 4.03
C GLU A 351 -20.36 -4.71 3.95
N PHE A 352 -19.82 -5.15 5.10
CA PHE A 352 -18.49 -5.74 5.26
C PHE A 352 -18.58 -6.98 6.14
N GLY A 353 -17.56 -7.85 6.08
CA GLY A 353 -17.45 -8.98 6.98
C GLY A 353 -16.07 -9.08 7.60
N PHE A 354 -15.99 -9.52 8.85
CA PHE A 354 -14.72 -9.79 9.52
C PHE A 354 -14.80 -10.99 10.46
N THR A 355 -13.64 -11.56 10.76
CA THR A 355 -13.51 -12.63 11.76
C THR A 355 -12.68 -12.15 12.95
N VAL A 356 -12.93 -12.74 14.10
CA VAL A 356 -12.14 -12.55 15.33
C VAL A 356 -11.41 -13.85 15.63
N ALA A 357 -10.08 -13.81 15.59
CA ALA A 357 -9.22 -14.93 15.96
C ALA A 357 -8.43 -14.56 17.21
N GLY A 358 -8.85 -15.04 18.36
CA GLY A 358 -8.33 -14.64 19.65
C GLY A 358 -8.94 -13.32 20.16
N PRO A 359 -8.28 -12.58 21.08
CA PRO A 359 -8.82 -11.33 21.59
C PRO A 359 -9.00 -10.30 20.45
N PRO A 360 -10.17 -9.65 20.34
CA PRO A 360 -10.42 -8.70 19.29
C PRO A 360 -9.51 -7.47 19.40
N SER A 361 -9.09 -6.93 18.27
CA SER A 361 -8.39 -5.65 18.30
C SER A 361 -9.33 -4.55 18.77
N PRO A 362 -8.82 -3.45 19.37
CA PRO A 362 -9.68 -2.35 19.83
C PRO A 362 -10.61 -1.78 18.75
N PHE A 363 -10.21 -1.82 17.49
CA PHE A 363 -11.05 -1.46 16.36
C PHE A 363 -12.24 -2.41 16.19
N LYS A 364 -12.02 -3.71 16.28
CA LYS A 364 -13.08 -4.72 16.16
C LYS A 364 -13.97 -4.73 17.39
N GLN A 365 -13.37 -4.52 18.58
CA GLN A 365 -14.11 -4.41 19.82
C GLN A 365 -15.11 -3.25 19.77
N ASP A 366 -14.68 -2.08 19.28
CA ASP A 366 -15.57 -0.92 19.15
C ASP A 366 -16.78 -1.17 18.24
N LEU A 367 -16.59 -1.96 17.19
CA LEU A 367 -17.67 -2.36 16.31
C LEU A 367 -18.62 -3.33 17.03
N ILE A 368 -18.09 -4.36 17.69
CA ILE A 368 -18.86 -5.40 18.38
C ILE A 368 -19.66 -4.80 19.53
N ASP A 369 -19.06 -3.90 20.32
CA ASP A 369 -19.69 -3.26 21.49
C ASP A 369 -20.69 -2.16 21.09
N GLY A 370 -20.84 -1.88 19.79
CA GLY A 370 -21.74 -0.82 19.29
C GLY A 370 -21.30 0.59 19.67
N THR A 371 -20.08 0.76 20.19
CA THR A 371 -19.54 2.07 20.57
C THR A 371 -19.11 2.91 19.37
N ALA A 372 -19.03 2.30 18.19
CA ALA A 372 -18.76 2.98 16.92
C ALA A 372 -20.04 3.58 16.32
N SER A 373 -20.48 4.72 16.82
CA SER A 373 -21.66 5.43 16.27
C SER A 373 -21.49 5.95 14.84
N ARG A 374 -20.25 6.15 14.40
CA ARG A 374 -19.89 6.63 13.06
C ARG A 374 -18.64 5.91 12.56
N ALA A 375 -18.64 5.56 11.28
CA ALA A 375 -17.48 5.10 10.57
C ALA A 375 -17.32 5.86 9.25
N PHE A 376 -16.19 5.71 8.62
CA PHE A 376 -15.93 6.36 7.33
C PHE A 376 -15.23 5.39 6.40
N ILE A 377 -15.71 5.32 5.15
CA ILE A 377 -14.94 4.75 4.06
C ILE A 377 -13.96 5.83 3.61
N ASP A 378 -12.70 5.67 3.96
CA ASP A 378 -11.65 6.64 3.62
C ASP A 378 -11.12 6.44 2.20
N ASN A 379 -10.99 5.18 1.80
CA ASN A 379 -10.48 4.80 0.49
C ASN A 379 -11.14 3.51 0.01
N ARG A 380 -11.20 3.33 -1.29
CA ARG A 380 -11.66 2.11 -1.94
C ARG A 380 -10.84 1.83 -3.19
N GLY A 381 -10.63 0.56 -3.49
CA GLY A 381 -9.83 0.16 -4.63
C GLY A 381 -9.60 -1.35 -4.69
N GLY A 382 -8.60 -1.75 -5.41
CA GLY A 382 -8.25 -3.15 -5.64
C GLY A 382 -8.51 -3.60 -7.07
N GLY A 383 -7.69 -4.54 -7.53
CA GLY A 383 -7.81 -5.14 -8.86
C GLY A 383 -8.42 -6.55 -8.84
N PHE A 384 -8.92 -6.98 -7.68
CA PHE A 384 -9.53 -8.30 -7.51
C PHE A 384 -10.99 -8.25 -7.92
N VAL A 385 -11.22 -8.23 -9.24
CA VAL A 385 -12.54 -8.00 -9.85
C VAL A 385 -12.81 -9.05 -10.91
N LEU A 386 -13.96 -9.71 -10.80
CA LEU A 386 -14.45 -10.66 -11.82
C LEU A 386 -15.11 -9.87 -12.96
N ARG A 387 -14.44 -9.82 -14.11
CA ARG A 387 -14.98 -9.16 -15.31
C ARG A 387 -15.98 -10.07 -16.03
N GLY A 388 -17.13 -9.54 -16.46
CA GLY A 388 -18.18 -10.32 -17.12
C GLY A 388 -17.73 -11.03 -18.39
N ARG A 389 -16.87 -10.38 -19.18
CA ARG A 389 -16.27 -11.00 -20.40
C ARG A 389 -15.40 -12.21 -20.08
N LEU A 390 -14.86 -12.33 -18.87
CA LEU A 390 -14.05 -13.46 -18.47
C LEU A 390 -14.94 -14.71 -18.28
N LEU A 391 -16.02 -14.55 -17.53
CA LEU A 391 -16.98 -15.62 -17.24
C LEU A 391 -17.65 -16.16 -18.51
N ALA A 392 -17.90 -15.29 -19.49
CA ALA A 392 -18.49 -15.68 -20.77
C ALA A 392 -17.51 -16.47 -21.68
N ARG A 393 -16.21 -16.40 -21.43
CA ARG A 393 -15.18 -16.95 -22.35
C ARG A 393 -14.37 -18.09 -21.75
N SER A 394 -14.36 -18.26 -20.45
CA SER A 394 -13.46 -19.20 -19.77
C SER A 394 -14.08 -19.68 -18.47
N PRO A 395 -13.83 -20.93 -18.08
CA PRO A 395 -14.16 -21.40 -16.74
C PRO A 395 -13.47 -20.53 -15.68
N VAL A 396 -14.21 -20.23 -14.62
CA VAL A 396 -13.72 -19.44 -13.48
C VAL A 396 -13.92 -20.24 -12.19
N VAL A 397 -12.88 -20.31 -11.37
CA VAL A 397 -12.91 -20.97 -10.06
C VAL A 397 -12.62 -19.94 -8.99
N LEU A 398 -13.57 -19.71 -8.10
CA LEU A 398 -13.43 -18.86 -6.90
C LEU A 398 -13.13 -19.76 -5.71
N VAL A 399 -12.00 -19.55 -5.04
CA VAL A 399 -11.58 -20.36 -3.89
C VAL A 399 -11.43 -19.45 -2.66
N ALA A 400 -12.32 -19.61 -1.70
CA ALA A 400 -12.38 -18.83 -0.48
C ALA A 400 -11.94 -19.63 0.74
N GLY A 401 -11.07 -19.08 1.57
CA GLY A 401 -10.75 -19.59 2.90
C GLY A 401 -11.44 -18.77 4.00
N GLY A 402 -12.41 -19.39 4.70
CA GLY A 402 -13.15 -18.72 5.77
C GLY A 402 -13.82 -17.41 5.32
N ILE A 403 -13.55 -16.30 6.04
CA ILE A 403 -14.11 -14.98 5.71
C ILE A 403 -13.57 -14.41 4.37
N GLY A 404 -12.60 -15.07 3.74
CA GLY A 404 -12.18 -14.76 2.38
C GLY A 404 -13.28 -14.89 1.32
N ILE A 405 -14.45 -15.38 1.70
CA ILE A 405 -15.66 -15.41 0.85
C ILE A 405 -16.21 -14.01 0.54
N THR A 406 -15.95 -12.99 1.37
CA THR A 406 -16.56 -11.66 1.28
C THR A 406 -16.44 -10.98 -0.09
N PRO A 407 -15.27 -10.92 -0.79
CA PRO A 407 -15.21 -10.33 -2.11
C PRO A 407 -16.00 -11.13 -3.15
N PHE A 408 -16.12 -12.44 -2.97
CA PHE A 408 -16.90 -13.29 -3.87
C PHE A 408 -18.40 -13.09 -3.68
N VAL A 409 -18.86 -12.88 -2.44
CA VAL A 409 -20.28 -12.52 -2.18
C VAL A 409 -20.67 -11.26 -2.95
N SER A 410 -19.83 -10.22 -2.90
CA SER A 410 -20.06 -9.00 -3.70
C SER A 410 -20.10 -9.27 -5.20
N MET A 411 -19.21 -10.14 -5.71
CA MET A 411 -19.19 -10.54 -7.12
C MET A 411 -20.44 -11.32 -7.50
N LEU A 412 -20.85 -12.28 -6.67
CA LEU A 412 -22.03 -13.13 -6.91
C LEU A 412 -23.30 -12.28 -6.89
N ARG A 413 -23.52 -11.45 -5.87
CA ARG A 413 -24.69 -10.55 -5.79
C ARG A 413 -24.82 -9.70 -7.05
N ALA A 414 -23.73 -9.08 -7.50
CA ALA A 414 -23.76 -8.27 -8.71
C ALA A 414 -24.04 -9.06 -9.99
N ARG A 415 -23.71 -10.36 -10.04
CA ARG A 415 -24.04 -11.23 -11.17
C ARG A 415 -25.48 -11.71 -11.13
N LEU A 416 -25.94 -12.10 -9.95
CA LEU A 416 -27.34 -12.48 -9.73
C LEU A 416 -28.28 -11.31 -10.07
N ASP A 417 -27.96 -10.10 -9.61
CA ASP A 417 -28.74 -8.88 -9.94
C ASP A 417 -28.76 -8.59 -11.45
N SER A 418 -27.75 -9.02 -12.19
CA SER A 418 -27.64 -8.83 -13.65
C SER A 418 -28.24 -9.99 -14.46
N GLY A 419 -28.75 -11.04 -13.83
CA GLY A 419 -29.34 -12.22 -14.48
C GLY A 419 -28.36 -12.98 -15.39
N VAL A 420 -27.06 -12.94 -15.11
CA VAL A 420 -26.01 -13.59 -15.92
C VAL A 420 -25.97 -15.09 -15.59
N ASP A 421 -25.93 -15.94 -16.60
CA ASP A 421 -25.68 -17.37 -16.44
C ASP A 421 -24.33 -17.64 -15.76
N LEU A 422 -24.35 -18.45 -14.71
CA LEU A 422 -23.19 -18.81 -13.91
C LEU A 422 -22.66 -20.23 -14.18
N SER A 423 -23.08 -20.90 -15.23
CA SER A 423 -22.69 -22.28 -15.56
C SER A 423 -21.18 -22.50 -15.71
N ASN A 424 -20.43 -21.46 -16.07
CA ASN A 424 -18.97 -21.48 -16.15
C ASN A 424 -18.26 -21.13 -14.82
N LEU A 425 -19.00 -21.01 -13.73
CA LEU A 425 -18.49 -20.60 -12.43
C LEU A 425 -18.46 -21.77 -11.43
N THR A 426 -17.31 -22.00 -10.81
CA THR A 426 -17.18 -22.89 -9.66
C THR A 426 -16.82 -22.06 -8.44
N VAL A 427 -17.55 -22.22 -7.35
CA VAL A 427 -17.28 -21.58 -6.04
C VAL A 427 -16.90 -22.65 -5.03
N VAL A 428 -15.72 -22.54 -4.46
CA VAL A 428 -15.21 -23.43 -3.40
C VAL A 428 -15.02 -22.63 -2.13
N HIS A 429 -15.86 -22.85 -1.13
CA HIS A 429 -15.76 -22.21 0.17
C HIS A 429 -15.22 -23.20 1.21
N ILE A 430 -14.01 -22.97 1.68
CA ILE A 430 -13.35 -23.83 2.66
C ILE A 430 -13.49 -23.21 4.04
N VAL A 431 -14.14 -23.95 4.94
CA VAL A 431 -14.39 -23.56 6.33
C VAL A 431 -13.79 -24.60 7.30
N ARG A 432 -13.46 -24.17 8.51
CA ARG A 432 -12.89 -25.08 9.52
C ARG A 432 -13.92 -25.97 10.19
N SER A 433 -15.17 -25.53 10.25
CA SER A 433 -16.33 -26.25 10.80
C SER A 433 -17.61 -25.77 10.13
N ASP A 434 -18.66 -26.56 10.22
CA ASP A 434 -19.99 -26.18 9.72
C ASP A 434 -20.54 -24.92 10.42
N ALA A 435 -20.24 -24.73 11.70
CA ALA A 435 -20.63 -23.54 12.47
C ALA A 435 -19.99 -22.24 11.93
N ARG A 436 -19.12 -22.31 10.94
CA ARG A 436 -18.46 -21.16 10.30
C ARG A 436 -18.91 -20.92 8.85
N ARG A 437 -19.98 -21.56 8.42
CA ARG A 437 -20.62 -21.27 7.15
C ARG A 437 -21.30 -19.91 7.20
N VAL A 438 -21.06 -19.08 6.19
CA VAL A 438 -21.64 -17.74 6.08
C VAL A 438 -22.08 -17.49 4.66
N TYR A 439 -23.07 -16.59 4.48
CA TYR A 439 -23.62 -16.19 3.19
C TYR A 439 -24.16 -17.37 2.36
N THR A 440 -24.76 -18.34 3.01
CA THR A 440 -25.34 -19.54 2.38
C THR A 440 -26.46 -19.18 1.42
N ASP A 441 -27.27 -18.18 1.75
CA ASP A 441 -28.31 -17.62 0.89
C ASP A 441 -27.79 -17.19 -0.48
N VAL A 442 -26.65 -16.50 -0.53
CA VAL A 442 -26.03 -16.06 -1.78
C VAL A 442 -25.41 -17.23 -2.55
N LEU A 443 -24.84 -18.18 -1.83
CA LEU A 443 -24.25 -19.39 -2.42
C LEU A 443 -25.32 -20.28 -3.04
N ASP A 444 -26.44 -20.47 -2.36
CA ASP A 444 -27.60 -21.24 -2.86
C ASP A 444 -28.24 -20.56 -4.06
N ALA A 445 -28.38 -19.23 -4.04
CA ALA A 445 -28.86 -18.46 -5.19
C ALA A 445 -27.90 -18.58 -6.39
N ALA A 446 -26.57 -18.57 -6.15
CA ALA A 446 -25.60 -18.78 -7.22
C ALA A 446 -25.68 -20.21 -7.80
N ALA A 447 -25.91 -21.22 -6.97
CA ALA A 447 -26.12 -22.59 -7.42
C ALA A 447 -27.41 -22.69 -8.26
N ALA A 448 -28.49 -22.08 -7.86
CA ALA A 448 -29.74 -22.00 -8.61
C ALA A 448 -29.57 -21.29 -9.97
N ALA A 449 -28.62 -20.33 -10.07
CA ALA A 449 -28.26 -19.64 -11.30
C ALA A 449 -27.22 -20.40 -12.16
N GLY A 450 -26.94 -21.67 -11.85
CA GLY A 450 -26.09 -22.56 -12.64
C GLY A 450 -24.65 -22.70 -12.16
N ALA A 451 -24.21 -21.99 -11.13
CA ALA A 451 -22.85 -22.12 -10.59
C ALA A 451 -22.69 -23.48 -9.88
N ARG A 452 -21.52 -24.09 -10.01
CA ARG A 452 -21.13 -25.20 -9.15
C ARG A 452 -20.64 -24.66 -7.82
N VAL A 453 -21.37 -24.93 -6.74
CA VAL A 453 -21.00 -24.45 -5.39
C VAL A 453 -20.65 -25.63 -4.49
N GLU A 454 -19.48 -25.57 -3.89
CA GLU A 454 -18.97 -26.60 -2.98
C GLU A 454 -18.48 -25.95 -1.67
N VAL A 455 -19.08 -26.34 -0.56
CA VAL A 455 -18.60 -25.94 0.77
C VAL A 455 -17.85 -27.11 1.39
N VAL A 456 -16.56 -26.90 1.61
CA VAL A 456 -15.64 -27.93 2.10
C VAL A 456 -15.28 -27.65 3.56
N VAL A 457 -15.61 -28.58 4.43
CA VAL A 457 -15.16 -28.52 5.84
C VAL A 457 -13.78 -29.19 5.92
N SER A 458 -12.75 -28.42 6.24
CA SER A 458 -11.38 -28.90 6.34
C SER A 458 -10.63 -28.17 7.44
N ALA A 459 -10.15 -28.92 8.42
CA ALA A 459 -9.28 -28.38 9.48
C ALA A 459 -7.94 -27.88 8.92
N ASP A 460 -7.40 -28.53 7.89
CA ASP A 460 -6.13 -28.22 7.27
C ASP A 460 -6.23 -27.17 6.14
N GLY A 461 -7.44 -26.78 5.74
CA GLY A 461 -7.69 -25.77 4.69
C GLY A 461 -7.31 -26.22 3.29
N GLY A 462 -7.17 -27.51 3.04
CA GLY A 462 -6.80 -28.06 1.72
C GLY A 462 -7.93 -27.97 0.71
N VAL A 463 -7.63 -27.58 -0.53
CA VAL A 463 -8.58 -27.60 -1.65
C VAL A 463 -8.61 -29.00 -2.28
N PRO A 464 -9.78 -29.66 -2.37
CA PRO A 464 -9.92 -30.94 -3.06
C PRO A 464 -9.52 -30.82 -4.52
N LYS A 465 -8.72 -31.80 -4.99
CA LYS A 465 -8.16 -31.78 -6.37
C LYS A 465 -9.24 -31.76 -7.46
N GLY A 466 -10.34 -32.47 -7.23
CA GLY A 466 -11.46 -32.56 -8.18
C GLY A 466 -12.28 -31.28 -8.39
N LEU A 467 -12.02 -30.23 -7.60
CA LEU A 467 -12.72 -28.94 -7.71
C LEU A 467 -11.94 -27.90 -8.54
N LEU A 468 -10.73 -28.23 -8.98
CA LEU A 468 -9.90 -27.35 -9.80
C LEU A 468 -9.98 -27.81 -11.27
N SER A 469 -10.42 -26.93 -12.15
CA SER A 469 -10.52 -27.20 -13.59
C SER A 469 -9.28 -26.70 -14.30
N ALA A 470 -8.60 -27.57 -15.05
CA ALA A 470 -7.45 -27.15 -15.85
C ALA A 470 -7.83 -26.08 -16.89
N GLY A 471 -6.98 -25.10 -17.06
CA GLY A 471 -7.22 -24.00 -18.00
C GLY A 471 -8.15 -22.90 -17.50
N ALA A 472 -8.69 -22.98 -16.29
CA ALA A 472 -9.55 -21.97 -15.68
C ALA A 472 -8.79 -20.70 -15.25
N HIS A 473 -9.54 -19.64 -15.00
CA HIS A 473 -9.08 -18.51 -14.21
C HIS A 473 -9.42 -18.72 -12.74
N TYR A 474 -8.43 -18.60 -11.89
CA TYR A 474 -8.55 -18.86 -10.46
C TYR A 474 -8.53 -17.56 -9.68
N PHE A 475 -9.52 -17.37 -8.82
CA PHE A 475 -9.57 -16.28 -7.84
C PHE A 475 -9.45 -16.88 -6.46
N VAL A 476 -8.40 -16.53 -5.73
CA VAL A 476 -8.10 -17.10 -4.40
C VAL A 476 -8.10 -15.99 -3.36
N SER A 477 -8.97 -16.13 -2.33
CA SER A 477 -9.10 -15.12 -1.28
C SER A 477 -9.08 -15.75 0.11
N GLY A 478 -8.39 -15.10 1.06
CA GLY A 478 -8.30 -15.55 2.45
C GLY A 478 -7.01 -15.16 3.16
N ALA A 479 -6.67 -15.91 4.20
CA ALA A 479 -5.44 -15.70 4.98
C ALA A 479 -4.18 -15.91 4.10
N PRO A 480 -3.05 -15.24 4.42
CA PRO A 480 -1.83 -15.32 3.60
C PRO A 480 -1.34 -16.75 3.32
N THR A 481 -1.37 -17.61 4.33
CA THR A 481 -0.98 -19.02 4.18
C THR A 481 -1.91 -19.79 3.28
N PHE A 482 -3.23 -19.62 3.46
CA PHE A 482 -4.23 -20.24 2.62
C PHE A 482 -4.06 -19.85 1.15
N VAL A 483 -3.92 -18.55 0.86
CA VAL A 483 -3.72 -18.06 -0.51
C VAL A 483 -2.43 -18.59 -1.13
N SER A 484 -1.34 -18.64 -0.37
CA SER A 484 -0.05 -19.20 -0.83
C SER A 484 -0.14 -20.68 -1.15
N ASP A 485 -0.71 -21.48 -0.22
CA ASP A 485 -0.77 -22.93 -0.34
C ASP A 485 -1.75 -23.36 -1.44
N THR A 486 -2.90 -22.67 -1.53
CA THR A 486 -3.87 -22.85 -2.63
C THR A 486 -3.26 -22.50 -3.99
N SER A 487 -2.60 -21.35 -4.10
CA SER A 487 -1.95 -20.94 -5.35
C SER A 487 -0.85 -21.93 -5.79
N SER A 488 -0.11 -22.47 -4.82
CA SER A 488 0.91 -23.50 -5.07
C SER A 488 0.29 -24.81 -5.53
N SER A 489 -0.86 -25.19 -4.97
CA SER A 489 -1.62 -26.36 -5.38
C SER A 489 -2.19 -26.21 -6.79
N ILE A 490 -2.75 -25.04 -7.12
CA ILE A 490 -3.22 -24.72 -8.47
C ILE A 490 -2.08 -24.85 -9.48
N ARG A 491 -0.90 -24.30 -9.23
CA ARG A 491 0.27 -24.39 -10.13
C ARG A 491 0.78 -25.82 -10.33
N ARG A 492 0.54 -26.71 -9.38
CA ARG A 492 0.86 -28.15 -9.51
C ARG A 492 -0.17 -28.90 -10.35
N LEU A 493 -1.45 -28.56 -10.19
CA LEU A 493 -2.57 -29.23 -10.85
C LEU A 493 -2.85 -28.68 -12.25
N ASP A 494 -2.58 -27.40 -12.48
CA ASP A 494 -2.63 -26.76 -13.79
C ASP A 494 -1.27 -26.12 -14.11
N PRO A 495 -0.33 -26.89 -14.71
CA PRO A 495 0.99 -26.39 -15.10
C PRO A 495 0.96 -25.20 -16.06
N SER A 496 -0.13 -25.04 -16.84
CA SER A 496 -0.29 -23.89 -17.74
C SER A 496 -0.30 -22.55 -17.02
N THR A 497 -0.65 -22.54 -15.72
CA THR A 497 -0.61 -21.34 -14.87
C THR A 497 0.80 -20.87 -14.54
N ARG A 498 1.83 -21.72 -14.71
CA ARG A 498 3.25 -21.31 -14.57
C ARG A 498 3.67 -20.39 -15.70
N LEU A 499 3.21 -20.68 -16.92
CA LEU A 499 3.46 -19.86 -18.11
C LEU A 499 2.47 -18.69 -18.23
N ARG A 500 1.31 -18.79 -17.56
CA ARG A 500 0.24 -17.79 -17.58
C ARG A 500 -0.13 -17.35 -16.15
N PRO A 501 0.79 -16.72 -15.40
CA PRO A 501 0.58 -16.35 -13.99
C PRO A 501 -0.60 -15.39 -13.79
N TRP A 502 -1.01 -14.65 -14.83
CA TRP A 502 -2.16 -13.76 -14.81
C TRP A 502 -3.52 -14.48 -14.68
N ARG A 503 -3.57 -15.82 -14.82
CA ARG A 503 -4.77 -16.61 -14.55
C ARG A 503 -5.05 -16.83 -13.06
N ILE A 504 -4.06 -16.61 -12.19
CA ILE A 504 -4.23 -16.71 -10.75
C ILE A 504 -4.33 -15.29 -10.18
N HIS A 505 -5.54 -14.94 -9.75
CA HIS A 505 -5.83 -13.68 -9.06
C HIS A 505 -5.89 -13.95 -7.57
N THR A 506 -5.25 -13.11 -6.75
CA THR A 506 -5.19 -13.32 -5.31
C THR A 506 -5.64 -12.08 -4.55
N ASP A 507 -6.43 -12.30 -3.49
CA ASP A 507 -6.76 -11.30 -2.48
C ASP A 507 -6.34 -11.85 -1.10
N THR A 508 -5.39 -11.18 -0.48
CA THR A 508 -4.77 -11.70 0.75
C THR A 508 -5.10 -10.77 1.89
N PHE A 509 -5.76 -11.30 2.91
CA PHE A 509 -6.14 -10.56 4.09
C PHE A 509 -4.96 -10.51 5.06
N VAL A 510 -4.27 -9.36 5.10
CA VAL A 510 -3.10 -9.14 5.96
C VAL A 510 -3.52 -8.32 7.18
N GLY A 511 -3.07 -8.73 8.38
CA GLY A 511 -3.28 -7.95 9.62
C GLY A 511 -4.48 -8.40 10.46
N TYR A 512 -4.87 -9.66 10.36
CA TYR A 512 -5.86 -10.30 11.24
C TYR A 512 -5.23 -10.96 12.44
#